data_221caac15a0b1ea38b5340e45f892387
#
_entry.id   221caac15a0b1ea38b5340e45f892387
#
_cell.length_a   1.000
_cell.length_b   1.000
_cell.length_c   1.000
_cell.angle_alpha   90.00
_cell.angle_beta   90.00
_cell.angle_gamma   90.00
#
_symmetry.space_group_name_H-M   'P 1'
#
loop_
_entity.id
_entity.type
_entity.pdbx_description
1 polymer ?
#
loop_
_entity_poly.entity_id
_entity_poly.type
_entity_poly.pdbx_seq_one_letter_code
_entity_poly.pdbx_strand_id
1 'polypeptide(L)'
;MKIAIATQDFTEVSGHAGQTRQWLVYDLAQHRANQLLPAPQRVDLDKTQVLHVFEDDGPHPLDGIDIVIAASAGDGFIRHMRKRGAQVLLTGESDPAVAITRILAGEALADTRFDITTTLCKIRDLFSRH
;
A
#
# COMPACT_ATOMS: atom_id res chain seq x y z
N MET A 1 10.96 4.73 0.39
CA MET A 1 9.51 4.61 0.13
C MET A 1 8.97 3.37 0.80
N LYS A 2 7.80 3.49 1.44
CA LYS A 2 7.14 2.35 2.09
C LYS A 2 5.79 2.10 1.44
N ILE A 3 5.51 0.82 1.17
CA ILE A 3 4.24 0.38 0.58
C ILE A 3 3.56 -0.58 1.55
N ALA A 4 2.31 -0.30 1.91
CA ALA A 4 1.50 -1.18 2.74
C ALA A 4 0.44 -1.86 1.88
N ILE A 5 0.31 -3.17 2.02
CA ILE A 5 -0.70 -3.94 1.30
C ILE A 5 -1.67 -4.56 2.31
N ALA A 6 -2.96 -4.31 2.09
CA ALA A 6 -4.02 -4.97 2.86
C ALA A 6 -4.06 -6.45 2.49
N THR A 7 -4.04 -7.34 3.48
CA THR A 7 -4.02 -8.78 3.23
C THR A 7 -5.03 -9.51 4.10
N GLN A 8 -5.33 -10.73 3.68
CA GLN A 8 -5.98 -11.74 4.50
C GLN A 8 -4.91 -12.76 4.91
N ASP A 9 -4.71 -12.89 6.21
CA ASP A 9 -3.72 -13.81 6.80
C ASP A 9 -2.30 -13.61 6.27
N PHE A 10 -1.95 -12.38 5.87
CA PHE A 10 -0.63 -12.03 5.31
C PHE A 10 -0.28 -12.76 4.02
N THR A 11 -1.27 -13.33 3.32
CA THR A 11 -1.02 -14.14 2.12
C THR A 11 -1.61 -13.55 0.85
N GLU A 12 -2.85 -13.06 0.90
CA GLU A 12 -3.53 -12.55 -0.28
C GLU A 12 -3.94 -11.10 -0.10
N VAL A 13 -3.94 -10.34 -1.19
CA VAL A 13 -4.46 -8.97 -1.17
C VAL A 13 -5.95 -9.01 -0.82
N SER A 14 -6.34 -8.23 0.17
CA SER A 14 -7.74 -8.21 0.63
C SER A 14 -8.44 -6.92 0.23
N GLY A 15 -9.77 -6.98 0.22
CA GLY A 15 -10.64 -5.83 0.10
C GLY A 15 -10.95 -5.19 1.44
N HIS A 16 -11.80 -4.16 1.41
CA HIS A 16 -12.26 -3.44 2.60
C HIS A 16 -11.08 -2.92 3.45
N ALA A 17 -10.20 -2.15 2.80
CA ALA A 17 -8.95 -1.70 3.42
C ALA A 17 -9.18 -1.00 4.76
N GLY A 18 -10.27 -0.23 4.92
CA GLY A 18 -10.59 0.44 6.18
C GLY A 18 -10.86 -0.51 7.34
N GLN A 19 -11.21 -1.76 7.07
CA GLN A 19 -11.50 -2.79 8.07
C GLN A 19 -10.40 -3.83 8.19
N THR A 20 -9.35 -3.73 7.38
CA THR A 20 -8.26 -4.71 7.37
C THR A 20 -7.39 -4.55 8.60
N ARG A 21 -7.08 -5.68 9.25
CA ARG A 21 -6.17 -5.73 10.39
C ARG A 21 -4.77 -6.15 10.00
N GLN A 22 -4.62 -7.00 8.99
CA GLN A 22 -3.36 -7.67 8.65
C GLN A 22 -2.76 -7.04 7.41
N TRP A 23 -1.62 -6.39 7.58
CA TRP A 23 -0.94 -5.64 6.55
C TRP A 23 0.47 -6.16 6.34
N LEU A 24 0.93 -6.15 5.10
CA LEU A 24 2.34 -6.34 4.77
C LEU A 24 2.93 -4.98 4.41
N VAL A 25 4.03 -4.62 5.07
CA VAL A 25 4.71 -3.35 4.81
C VAL A 25 6.08 -3.64 4.20
N TYR A 26 6.28 -3.15 2.99
CA TYR A 26 7.56 -3.25 2.28
C TYR A 26 8.29 -1.92 2.40
N ASP A 27 9.47 -1.95 3.01
CA ASP A 27 10.34 -0.77 3.10
C ASP A 27 11.35 -0.82 1.95
N LEU A 28 11.17 0.08 0.99
CA LEU A 28 11.97 0.12 -0.22
C LEU A 28 13.05 1.22 -0.19
N ALA A 29 13.36 1.75 0.98
CA ALA A 29 14.33 2.84 1.12
C ALA A 29 15.71 2.49 0.54
N GLN A 30 16.13 1.23 0.63
CA GLN A 30 17.41 0.73 0.12
C GLN A 30 17.24 -0.10 -1.16
N HIS A 31 16.02 -0.17 -1.70
CA HIS A 31 15.75 -1.00 -2.87
C HIS A 31 16.20 -0.29 -4.16
N ARG A 32 16.85 -1.04 -5.03
CA ARG A 32 17.24 -0.58 -6.37
C ARG A 32 16.51 -1.40 -7.43
N ALA A 33 16.37 -0.82 -8.63
CA ALA A 33 15.82 -1.55 -9.76
C ALA A 33 16.60 -2.84 -9.98
N ASN A 34 15.90 -3.90 -10.37
CA ASN A 34 16.46 -5.24 -10.62
C ASN A 34 16.90 -6.02 -9.39
N GLN A 35 16.64 -5.52 -8.19
CA GLN A 35 16.87 -6.29 -6.98
C GLN A 35 15.59 -7.05 -6.60
N LEU A 36 15.77 -8.17 -5.88
CA LEU A 36 14.64 -8.87 -5.28
C LEU A 36 13.98 -7.98 -4.23
N LEU A 37 12.67 -8.13 -4.07
CA LEU A 37 11.95 -7.40 -3.04
C LEU A 37 12.46 -7.79 -1.65
N PRO A 38 12.59 -6.82 -0.73
CA PRO A 38 12.90 -7.15 0.65
C PRO A 38 11.74 -7.93 1.28
N ALA A 39 12.04 -8.66 2.36
CA ALA A 39 11.00 -9.32 3.13
C ALA A 39 10.07 -8.26 3.75
N PRO A 40 8.75 -8.43 3.66
CA PRO A 40 7.83 -7.48 4.25
C PRO A 40 7.74 -7.64 5.76
N GLN A 41 7.43 -6.54 6.44
CA GLN A 41 7.07 -6.57 7.84
C GLN A 41 5.58 -6.85 7.97
N ARG A 42 5.22 -7.77 8.86
CA ARG A 42 3.82 -8.04 9.17
C ARG A 42 3.34 -7.05 10.22
N VAL A 43 2.22 -6.40 9.94
CA VAL A 43 1.57 -5.48 10.87
C VAL A 43 0.16 -5.98 11.11
N ASP A 44 -0.14 -6.32 12.37
CA ASP A 44 -1.46 -6.79 12.79
C ASP A 44 -2.08 -5.72 13.68
N LEU A 45 -3.10 -5.04 13.16
CA LEU A 45 -3.74 -3.94 13.87
C LEU A 45 -4.71 -4.46 14.93
N ASP A 46 -4.77 -3.76 16.07
CA ASP A 46 -5.83 -3.98 17.05
C ASP A 46 -7.18 -3.51 16.50
N LYS A 47 -8.26 -3.92 17.16
CA LYS A 47 -9.61 -3.47 16.79
C LYS A 47 -9.74 -1.94 16.77
N THR A 48 -9.02 -1.25 17.64
CA THR A 48 -9.06 0.21 17.76
C THR A 48 -8.18 0.91 16.73
N GLN A 49 -7.26 0.18 16.09
CA GLN A 49 -6.32 0.70 15.11
C GLN A 49 -6.77 0.50 13.67
N VAL A 50 -7.80 -0.31 13.46
CA VAL A 50 -8.40 -0.47 12.13
C VAL A 50 -8.87 0.89 11.66
N LEU A 51 -8.47 1.28 10.44
CA LEU A 51 -8.64 2.67 9.98
C LEU A 51 -10.09 3.11 9.87
N HIS A 52 -11.03 2.17 9.76
CA HIS A 52 -12.46 2.46 9.78
C HIS A 52 -12.91 3.08 11.12
N VAL A 53 -12.28 2.70 12.23
CA VAL A 53 -12.66 3.17 13.57
C VAL A 53 -11.59 4.07 14.21
N PHE A 54 -10.42 4.18 13.63
CA PHE A 54 -9.34 5.00 14.18
C PHE A 54 -9.66 6.48 14.06
N GLU A 55 -9.63 7.20 15.17
CA GLU A 55 -10.05 8.60 15.24
C GLU A 55 -8.97 9.60 14.85
N ASP A 56 -7.84 9.15 14.36
CA ASP A 56 -6.79 10.01 13.81
C ASP A 56 -6.18 10.99 14.83
N ASP A 57 -6.14 10.58 16.09
CA ASP A 57 -5.68 11.43 17.19
C ASP A 57 -4.35 10.97 17.78
N GLY A 58 -3.43 10.56 16.93
CA GLY A 58 -2.11 10.17 17.39
C GLY A 58 -1.37 9.27 16.41
N PRO A 59 -0.25 8.68 16.84
CA PRO A 59 0.53 7.81 15.98
C PRO A 59 -0.22 6.53 15.65
N HIS A 60 0.05 5.99 14.46
CA HIS A 60 -0.56 4.78 13.95
C HIS A 60 0.53 3.86 13.38
N PRO A 61 0.39 2.52 13.50
CA PRO A 61 1.39 1.59 12.95
C PRO A 61 1.64 1.73 11.45
N LEU A 62 0.71 2.31 10.70
CA LEU A 62 0.87 2.55 9.27
C LEU A 62 1.33 3.98 8.95
N ASP A 63 1.84 4.72 9.91
CA ASP A 63 2.41 6.04 9.65
C ASP A 63 3.66 5.92 8.78
N GLY A 64 3.88 6.93 7.93
CA GLY A 64 5.04 6.95 7.04
C GLY A 64 4.88 6.12 5.78
N ILE A 65 3.71 5.55 5.53
CA ILE A 65 3.42 4.81 4.31
C ILE A 65 3.17 5.79 3.16
N ASP A 66 3.80 5.53 2.03
CA ASP A 66 3.64 6.36 0.82
C ASP A 66 2.53 5.84 -0.08
N ILE A 67 2.38 4.52 -0.18
CA ILE A 67 1.40 3.88 -1.05
C ILE A 67 0.69 2.77 -0.28
N VAL A 68 -0.64 2.75 -0.40
CA VAL A 68 -1.48 1.67 0.13
C VAL A 68 -2.08 0.91 -1.04
N ILE A 69 -1.99 -0.41 -1.01
CA ILE A 69 -2.57 -1.29 -2.03
C ILE A 69 -3.64 -2.16 -1.38
N ALA A 70 -4.79 -2.26 -2.03
CA ALA A 70 -5.89 -3.12 -1.57
C ALA A 70 -6.75 -3.54 -2.76
N ALA A 71 -7.57 -4.57 -2.58
CA ALA A 71 -8.51 -4.99 -3.61
C ALA A 71 -9.72 -4.04 -3.66
N SER A 72 -10.10 -3.46 -2.53
CA SER A 72 -11.16 -2.45 -2.48
C SER A 72 -10.96 -1.54 -1.27
N ALA A 73 -11.49 -0.32 -1.37
CA ALA A 73 -11.45 0.65 -0.29
C ALA A 73 -12.60 1.65 -0.46
N GLY A 74 -13.17 2.08 0.64
CA GLY A 74 -14.20 3.11 0.63
C GLY A 74 -13.62 4.51 0.45
N ASP A 75 -14.47 5.45 0.03
CA ASP A 75 -14.03 6.84 -0.20
C ASP A 75 -13.51 7.50 1.08
N GLY A 76 -14.09 7.18 2.22
CA GLY A 76 -13.62 7.70 3.50
C GLY A 76 -12.20 7.26 3.83
N PHE A 77 -11.91 5.98 3.59
CA PHE A 77 -10.56 5.44 3.77
C PHE A 77 -9.57 6.15 2.85
N ILE A 78 -9.92 6.32 1.59
CA ILE A 78 -9.04 6.95 0.60
C ILE A 78 -8.72 8.38 1.01
N ARG A 79 -9.73 9.16 1.43
CA ARG A 79 -9.52 10.53 1.90
C ARG A 79 -8.66 10.58 3.15
N HIS A 80 -8.89 9.65 4.09
CA HIS A 80 -8.14 9.56 5.33
C HIS A 80 -6.65 9.32 5.05
N MET A 81 -6.35 8.34 4.19
CA MET A 81 -4.97 8.01 3.86
C MET A 81 -4.29 9.14 3.08
N ARG A 82 -5.03 9.82 2.22
CA ARG A 82 -4.52 10.99 1.49
C ARG A 82 -4.09 12.11 2.42
N LYS A 83 -4.88 12.37 3.46
CA LYS A 83 -4.52 13.35 4.50
C LYS A 83 -3.25 12.97 5.22
N ARG A 84 -2.99 11.68 5.38
CA ARG A 84 -1.77 11.18 6.02
C ARG A 84 -0.60 11.05 5.05
N GLY A 85 -0.74 11.51 3.83
CA GLY A 85 0.33 11.50 2.84
C GLY A 85 0.47 10.24 2.01
N ALA A 86 -0.48 9.32 2.09
CA ALA A 86 -0.44 8.07 1.36
C ALA A 86 -1.40 8.09 0.18
N GLN A 87 -0.98 7.51 -0.94
CA GLN A 87 -1.85 7.26 -2.09
C GLN A 87 -2.40 5.84 -2.02
N VAL A 88 -3.67 5.68 -2.42
CA VAL A 88 -4.33 4.37 -2.40
C VAL A 88 -4.50 3.88 -3.83
N LEU A 89 -3.99 2.68 -4.11
CA LEU A 89 -4.15 2.00 -5.38
C LEU A 89 -4.97 0.74 -5.17
N LEU A 90 -5.94 0.52 -6.03
CA LEU A 90 -6.78 -0.69 -6.00
C LEU A 90 -6.33 -1.64 -7.11
N THR A 91 -6.37 -2.93 -6.82
CA THR A 91 -5.87 -3.96 -7.74
C THR A 91 -6.73 -5.21 -7.69
N GLY A 92 -6.81 -5.91 -8.83
CA GLY A 92 -7.35 -7.26 -8.89
C GLY A 92 -6.32 -8.36 -8.67
N GLU A 93 -5.04 -7.99 -8.46
CA GLU A 93 -4.01 -8.97 -8.15
C GLU A 93 -4.21 -9.55 -6.74
N SER A 94 -4.09 -10.88 -6.62
CA SER A 94 -4.22 -11.54 -5.32
C SER A 94 -2.88 -11.69 -4.60
N ASP A 95 -1.77 -11.76 -5.33
CA ASP A 95 -0.44 -11.94 -4.75
C ASP A 95 0.20 -10.58 -4.43
N PRO A 96 0.49 -10.28 -3.17
CA PRO A 96 1.08 -8.99 -2.79
C PRO A 96 2.42 -8.70 -3.47
N ALA A 97 3.29 -9.69 -3.57
CA ALA A 97 4.60 -9.50 -4.19
C ALA A 97 4.47 -9.18 -5.68
N VAL A 98 3.53 -9.83 -6.37
CA VAL A 98 3.26 -9.55 -7.79
C VAL A 98 2.74 -8.13 -7.97
N ALA A 99 1.84 -7.69 -7.12
CA ALA A 99 1.29 -6.33 -7.20
C ALA A 99 2.40 -5.28 -7.07
N ILE A 100 3.29 -5.45 -6.08
CA ILE A 100 4.41 -4.52 -5.89
C ILE A 100 5.38 -4.57 -7.07
N THR A 101 5.72 -5.75 -7.53
CA THR A 101 6.64 -5.91 -8.66
C THR A 101 6.15 -5.19 -9.90
N ARG A 102 4.85 -5.29 -10.18
CA ARG A 102 4.24 -4.59 -11.32
C ARG A 102 4.31 -3.08 -11.17
N ILE A 103 4.03 -2.56 -9.98
CA ILE A 103 4.14 -1.12 -9.71
C ILE A 103 5.57 -0.66 -9.95
N LEU A 104 6.56 -1.37 -9.43
CA LEU A 104 7.96 -0.99 -9.57
C LEU A 104 8.44 -1.08 -11.02
N ALA A 105 7.84 -1.97 -11.82
CA ALA A 105 8.13 -2.06 -13.26
C ALA A 105 7.41 -0.99 -14.07
N GLY A 106 6.57 -0.17 -13.44
CA GLY A 106 5.80 0.87 -14.12
C GLY A 106 4.56 0.34 -14.84
N GLU A 107 4.12 -0.88 -14.52
CA GLU A 107 2.94 -1.47 -15.12
C GLU A 107 1.67 -1.05 -14.37
N ALA A 108 0.55 -0.97 -15.11
CA ALA A 108 -0.73 -0.71 -14.49
C ALA A 108 -1.18 -1.93 -13.68
N LEU A 109 -1.81 -1.67 -12.53
CA LEU A 109 -2.41 -2.75 -11.75
C LEU A 109 -3.76 -3.15 -12.37
N ALA A 110 -4.09 -4.45 -12.26
CA ALA A 110 -5.38 -4.94 -12.69
C ALA A 110 -6.50 -4.27 -11.90
N ASP A 111 -7.59 -3.92 -12.59
CA ASP A 111 -8.80 -3.31 -11.99
C ASP A 111 -8.51 -2.05 -11.17
N THR A 112 -7.51 -1.28 -11.56
CA THR A 112 -7.17 -0.03 -10.88
C THR A 112 -8.27 1.01 -11.12
N ARG A 113 -8.77 1.62 -10.04
CA ARG A 113 -9.83 2.64 -10.08
C ARG A 113 -9.29 4.06 -10.15
N PHE A 114 -8.00 4.26 -9.95
CA PHE A 114 -7.39 5.58 -9.90
C PHE A 114 -6.51 5.80 -11.11
N ASP A 115 -6.34 7.08 -11.45
CA ASP A 115 -5.31 7.45 -12.41
C ASP A 115 -3.95 7.21 -11.77
N ILE A 116 -3.34 6.11 -12.15
CA ILE A 116 -2.05 5.70 -11.61
C ILE A 116 -0.87 6.29 -12.36
N THR A 117 -1.10 6.98 -13.47
CA THR A 117 -0.02 7.51 -14.30
C THR A 117 0.90 8.42 -13.50
N THR A 118 0.33 9.39 -12.78
CA THR A 118 1.11 10.30 -11.95
C THR A 118 1.84 9.55 -10.84
N THR A 119 1.17 8.58 -10.20
CA THR A 119 1.78 7.78 -9.14
C THR A 119 2.94 6.96 -9.66
N LEU A 120 2.79 6.31 -10.83
CA LEU A 120 3.86 5.54 -11.45
C LEU A 120 5.05 6.43 -11.80
N CYS A 121 4.80 7.63 -12.30
CA CYS A 121 5.86 8.60 -12.58
C CYS A 121 6.64 8.97 -11.31
N LYS A 122 5.93 9.21 -10.21
CA LYS A 122 6.58 9.50 -8.93
C LYS A 122 7.43 8.33 -8.44
N ILE A 123 6.95 7.11 -8.57
CA ILE A 123 7.69 5.91 -8.18
C ILE A 123 8.95 5.78 -9.03
N ARG A 124 8.84 5.94 -10.34
CA ARG A 124 9.99 5.90 -11.24
C ARG A 124 11.03 6.96 -10.89
N ASP A 125 10.60 8.18 -10.62
CA ASP A 125 11.49 9.28 -10.25
C ASP A 125 12.25 8.95 -8.97
N LEU A 126 11.57 8.36 -7.98
CA LEU A 126 12.22 7.96 -6.73
C LEU A 126 13.32 6.93 -6.95
N PHE A 127 13.14 5.99 -7.87
CA PHE A 127 14.12 4.95 -8.13
C PHE A 127 15.18 5.36 -9.17
N SER A 128 14.87 6.32 -10.04
CA SER A 128 15.81 6.76 -11.06
C SER A 128 16.85 7.77 -10.58
N ARG A 129 16.66 8.31 -9.35
CA ARG A 129 17.57 9.31 -8.77
C ARG A 129 18.79 8.69 -8.08
N HIS A 130 18.96 7.42 -8.21
CA HIS A 130 20.10 6.74 -7.58
C HIS A 130 21.29 6.64 -8.53
#